data_72d4b9c32641ccaef770a15a576f620a
#
_entry.id   72d4b9c32641ccaef770a15a576f620a
#
_cell.length_a   1.000
_cell.length_b   1.000
_cell.length_c   1.000
_cell.angle_alpha   90.00
_cell.angle_beta   90.00
_cell.angle_gamma   90.00
#
_symmetry.space_group_name_H-M   'P 1'
#
loop_
_entity.id
_entity.type
_entity.pdbx_description
1 polymer ?
#
loop_
_entity_poly.entity_id
_entity_poly.type
_entity_poly.pdbx_seq_one_letter_code
_entity_poly.pdbx_strand_id
1 'polypeptide(L)'
;MDITDVLFDPELGSTGFCVSRISYRRENGQSVPSSQTMRGVGCIHPGPPEMVQLLPEEERHEEFIVIYTDFPLNLGENDGGAIYSTPDRILWNGKEWRVVRIRDWHAFRYCQALAVLVRG
;
A
#
# COMPACT_ATOMS: atom_id res chain seq x y z
N MET A 1 -9.12 -23.89 -0.42
CA MET A 1 -8.70 -23.07 0.73
C MET A 1 -8.92 -21.60 0.41
N ASP A 2 -9.55 -20.86 1.32
CA ASP A 2 -9.71 -19.43 1.16
C ASP A 2 -8.39 -18.75 1.50
N ILE A 3 -7.87 -17.91 0.60
CA ILE A 3 -6.62 -17.18 0.81
C ILE A 3 -6.70 -16.26 2.03
N THR A 4 -7.91 -15.82 2.40
CA THR A 4 -8.11 -14.96 3.57
C THR A 4 -7.67 -15.66 4.85
N ASP A 5 -7.91 -16.97 4.96
CA ASP A 5 -7.48 -17.74 6.14
C ASP A 5 -5.95 -17.74 6.25
N VAL A 6 -5.26 -17.82 5.12
CA VAL A 6 -3.79 -17.77 5.10
C VAL A 6 -3.29 -16.39 5.52
N LEU A 7 -3.94 -15.32 5.06
CA LEU A 7 -3.52 -13.97 5.35
C LEU A 7 -3.65 -13.60 6.83
N PHE A 8 -4.60 -14.22 7.54
CA PHE A 8 -4.85 -13.89 8.94
C PHE A 8 -4.31 -14.92 9.92
N ASP A 9 -3.55 -15.90 9.45
CA ASP A 9 -2.94 -16.92 10.30
C ASP A 9 -1.51 -16.51 10.66
N PRO A 10 -1.22 -16.19 11.95
CA PRO A 10 0.13 -15.79 12.34
C PRO A 10 1.19 -16.86 12.08
N GLU A 11 0.80 -18.14 12.12
CA GLU A 11 1.73 -19.23 11.84
C GLU A 11 2.15 -19.27 10.37
N LEU A 12 1.35 -18.67 9.48
CA LEU A 12 1.62 -18.60 8.06
C LEU A 12 2.21 -17.24 7.62
N GLY A 13 2.66 -16.42 8.60
CA GLY A 13 3.37 -15.19 8.32
C GLY A 13 2.52 -13.94 8.28
N SER A 14 1.27 -14.02 8.74
CA SER A 14 0.39 -12.86 8.83
C SER A 14 0.95 -11.83 9.82
N THR A 15 0.90 -10.56 9.48
CA THR A 15 1.38 -9.46 10.32
C THR A 15 0.47 -8.25 10.21
N GLY A 16 0.43 -7.45 11.28
CA GLY A 16 -0.28 -6.18 11.28
C GLY A 16 0.59 -5.06 10.72
N PHE A 17 -0.05 -4.11 10.07
CA PHE A 17 0.63 -2.91 9.59
C PHE A 17 -0.33 -1.72 9.70
N CYS A 18 0.23 -0.51 9.66
CA CYS A 18 -0.56 0.71 9.63
C CYS A 18 -0.51 1.31 8.22
N VAL A 19 -1.64 1.87 7.79
CA VAL A 19 -1.75 2.55 6.51
C VAL A 19 -2.00 4.02 6.77
N SER A 20 -1.18 4.89 6.22
CA SER A 20 -1.37 6.33 6.26
C SER A 20 -1.90 6.79 4.91
N ARG A 21 -3.07 7.41 4.91
CA ARG A 21 -3.70 7.93 3.70
C ARG A 21 -3.90 9.42 3.84
N ILE A 22 -3.37 10.19 2.89
CA ILE A 22 -3.47 11.64 2.88
C ILE A 22 -4.36 12.06 1.72
N SER A 23 -5.44 12.78 2.05
CA SER A 23 -6.34 13.35 1.06
C SER A 23 -6.24 14.86 1.11
N TYR A 24 -6.46 15.50 -0.02
CA TYR A 24 -6.46 16.95 -0.12
C TYR A 24 -7.81 17.41 -0.65
N ARG A 25 -8.34 18.45 -0.01
CA ARG A 25 -9.56 19.11 -0.46
C ARG A 25 -9.23 20.54 -0.84
N ARG A 26 -9.78 21.01 -1.96
CA ARG A 26 -9.64 22.41 -2.33
C ARG A 26 -10.73 23.23 -1.67
N GLU A 27 -10.32 24.19 -0.85
CA GLU A 27 -11.22 25.14 -0.22
C GLU A 27 -10.65 26.55 -0.41
N ASN A 28 -11.49 27.46 -0.98
CA ASN A 28 -11.09 28.85 -1.21
C ASN A 28 -9.76 29.00 -1.95
N GLY A 29 -9.54 28.14 -2.95
CA GLY A 29 -8.31 28.15 -3.76
C GLY A 29 -7.10 27.54 -3.09
N GLN A 30 -7.25 26.98 -1.90
CA GLN A 30 -6.17 26.34 -1.18
C GLN A 30 -6.41 24.85 -1.02
N SER A 31 -5.32 24.06 -0.99
CA SER A 31 -5.39 22.64 -0.71
C SER A 31 -5.28 22.41 0.78
N VAL A 32 -6.30 21.79 1.36
CA VAL A 32 -6.33 21.49 2.78
C VAL A 32 -6.10 19.99 2.97
N PRO A 33 -5.01 19.58 3.63
CA PRO A 33 -4.71 18.18 3.84
C PRO A 33 -5.57 17.57 4.94
N SER A 34 -5.90 16.30 4.78
CA SER A 34 -6.55 15.49 5.81
C SER A 34 -5.86 14.14 5.82
N SER A 35 -5.38 13.71 6.97
CA SER A 35 -4.72 12.41 7.10
C SER A 35 -5.57 11.44 7.88
N GLN A 36 -5.48 10.18 7.48
CA GLN A 36 -6.19 9.09 8.13
C GLN A 36 -5.22 7.93 8.31
N THR A 37 -5.20 7.37 9.53
CA THR A 37 -4.41 6.19 9.83
C THR A 37 -5.34 5.01 10.04
N MET A 38 -5.07 3.91 9.34
CA MET A 38 -5.89 2.70 9.40
C MET A 38 -4.98 1.51 9.70
N ARG A 39 -5.57 0.42 10.14
CA ARG A 39 -4.84 -0.81 10.42
C ARG A 39 -5.24 -1.89 9.44
N GLY A 40 -4.24 -2.60 8.93
CA GLY A 40 -4.46 -3.75 8.08
C GLY A 40 -3.70 -4.95 8.60
N VAL A 41 -4.05 -6.12 8.08
CA VAL A 41 -3.37 -7.37 8.37
C VAL A 41 -3.12 -8.08 7.04
N GLY A 42 -1.96 -8.70 6.93
CA GLY A 42 -1.63 -9.43 5.72
C GLY A 42 -0.27 -10.07 5.82
N CYS A 43 0.21 -10.60 4.69
CA CYS A 43 1.54 -11.16 4.59
C CYS A 43 2.45 -10.13 3.91
N ILE A 44 3.57 -9.81 4.55
CA ILE A 44 4.55 -8.88 4.03
C ILE A 44 5.90 -9.57 3.99
N HIS A 45 6.59 -9.47 2.86
CA HIS A 45 7.94 -10.00 2.74
C HIS A 45 8.80 -9.08 1.89
N PRO A 46 10.13 -9.19 2.02
CA PRO A 46 11.03 -8.41 1.18
C PRO A 46 10.78 -8.71 -0.31
N GLY A 47 10.96 -7.70 -1.14
CA GLY A 47 10.75 -7.85 -2.58
C GLY A 47 11.78 -8.77 -3.20
N PRO A 48 11.35 -9.84 -3.89
CA PRO A 48 12.29 -10.73 -4.58
C PRO A 48 12.84 -10.07 -5.85
N PRO A 49 14.09 -10.40 -6.24
CA PRO A 49 14.70 -9.77 -7.41
C PRO A 49 13.90 -9.90 -8.70
N GLU A 50 13.20 -11.02 -8.89
CA GLU A 50 12.41 -11.26 -10.10
C GLU A 50 11.20 -10.32 -10.22
N MET A 51 10.80 -9.66 -9.15
CA MET A 51 9.67 -8.73 -9.15
C MET A 51 10.09 -7.27 -9.38
N VAL A 52 11.39 -6.99 -9.48
CA VAL A 52 11.89 -5.63 -9.70
C VAL A 52 11.29 -5.01 -10.98
N GLN A 53 11.07 -5.82 -12.00
CA GLN A 53 10.50 -5.35 -13.27
C GLN A 53 9.06 -4.84 -13.11
N LEU A 54 8.36 -5.20 -12.04
CA LEU A 54 7.00 -4.75 -11.78
C LEU A 54 6.97 -3.35 -11.17
N LEU A 55 8.12 -2.85 -10.71
CA LEU A 55 8.22 -1.49 -10.18
C LEU A 55 8.27 -0.47 -11.32
N PRO A 56 7.77 0.76 -11.09
CA PRO A 56 8.03 1.85 -12.01
C PRO A 56 9.53 1.99 -12.27
N GLU A 57 9.91 2.35 -13.48
CA GLU A 57 11.30 2.35 -13.90
C GLU A 57 12.20 3.18 -12.98
N GLU A 58 11.73 4.32 -12.54
CA GLU A 58 12.46 5.21 -11.66
C GLU A 58 12.63 4.68 -10.23
N GLU A 59 11.89 3.64 -9.88
CA GLU A 59 11.91 3.06 -8.53
C GLU A 59 12.67 1.73 -8.45
N ARG A 60 13.19 1.23 -9.55
CA ARG A 60 13.77 -0.13 -9.64
C ARG A 60 15.05 -0.32 -8.83
N HIS A 61 15.69 0.75 -8.42
CA HIS A 61 16.87 0.70 -7.56
C HIS A 61 16.54 0.80 -6.08
N GLU A 62 15.27 0.97 -5.74
CA GLU A 62 14.86 1.12 -4.35
C GLU A 62 14.57 -0.23 -3.68
N GLU A 63 14.76 -0.27 -2.36
CA GLU A 63 14.29 -1.40 -1.57
C GLU A 63 12.77 -1.42 -1.59
N PHE A 64 12.18 -2.60 -1.74
CA PHE A 64 10.73 -2.72 -1.78
C PHE A 64 10.24 -3.96 -1.05
N ILE A 65 8.96 -3.95 -0.70
CA ILE A 65 8.27 -5.07 -0.06
C ILE A 65 7.07 -5.46 -0.90
N VAL A 66 6.64 -6.72 -0.72
CA VAL A 66 5.43 -7.25 -1.33
C VAL A 66 4.42 -7.50 -0.22
N ILE A 67 3.20 -7.01 -0.41
CA ILE A 67 2.14 -7.09 0.58
C ILE A 67 0.96 -7.85 -0.03
N TYR A 68 0.51 -8.89 0.66
CA TYR A 68 -0.73 -9.59 0.33
C TYR A 68 -1.73 -9.34 1.44
N THR A 69 -2.82 -8.66 1.13
CA THR A 69 -3.78 -8.24 2.16
C THR A 69 -5.18 -8.11 1.54
N ASP A 70 -6.21 -8.26 2.37
CA ASP A 70 -7.57 -7.93 1.98
C ASP A 70 -7.92 -6.46 2.25
N PHE A 71 -7.01 -5.72 2.88
CA PHE A 71 -7.18 -4.28 3.09
C PHE A 71 -7.19 -3.55 1.75
N PRO A 72 -8.15 -2.64 1.51
CA PRO A 72 -8.23 -1.91 0.23
C PRO A 72 -7.17 -0.81 0.16
N LEU A 73 -5.98 -1.15 -0.31
CA LEU A 73 -4.90 -0.20 -0.55
C LEU A 73 -5.22 0.67 -1.77
N ASN A 74 -4.63 1.86 -1.82
CA ASN A 74 -4.92 2.86 -2.83
C ASN A 74 -3.64 3.46 -3.40
N LEU A 75 -3.58 3.62 -4.72
CA LEU A 75 -2.46 4.25 -5.41
C LEU A 75 -2.60 5.77 -5.51
N GLY A 76 -3.65 6.31 -4.94
CA GLY A 76 -4.00 7.71 -5.08
C GLY A 76 -5.20 7.87 -6.00
N GLU A 77 -6.02 8.84 -5.70
CA GLU A 77 -7.23 9.12 -6.46
C GLU A 77 -7.30 10.61 -6.78
N ASN A 78 -7.77 10.89 -7.99
CA ASN A 78 -8.08 12.25 -8.41
C ASN A 78 -9.42 12.20 -9.13
N ASP A 79 -10.45 12.77 -8.52
CA ASP A 79 -11.80 12.80 -9.11
C ASP A 79 -12.00 13.94 -10.10
N GLY A 80 -10.91 14.60 -10.49
CA GLY A 80 -10.94 15.69 -11.46
C GLY A 80 -11.31 17.02 -10.87
N GLY A 81 -11.41 17.14 -9.55
CA GLY A 81 -11.91 18.38 -9.00
C GLY A 81 -11.45 18.68 -7.58
N ALA A 82 -12.39 18.59 -6.66
CA ALA A 82 -12.23 19.15 -5.32
C ALA A 82 -11.44 18.28 -4.35
N ILE A 83 -11.36 16.96 -4.61
CA ILE A 83 -10.72 16.02 -3.68
C ILE A 83 -9.74 15.13 -4.43
N TYR A 84 -8.53 14.97 -3.90
CA TYR A 84 -7.57 14.02 -4.41
C TYR A 84 -6.76 13.42 -3.26
N SER A 85 -6.20 12.23 -3.47
CA SER A 85 -5.38 11.56 -2.48
C SER A 85 -4.05 11.11 -3.10
N THR A 86 -3.02 11.02 -2.25
CA THR A 86 -1.72 10.48 -2.64
C THR A 86 -1.72 8.96 -2.48
N PRO A 87 -0.73 8.25 -3.05
CA PRO A 87 -0.60 6.82 -2.80
C PRO A 87 -0.49 6.51 -1.32
N ASP A 88 -1.08 5.41 -0.89
CA ASP A 88 -1.02 4.97 0.50
C ASP A 88 0.42 4.73 0.92
N ARG A 89 0.69 4.98 2.19
CA ARG A 89 1.97 4.67 2.82
C ARG A 89 1.77 3.62 3.88
N ILE A 90 2.66 2.64 3.89
CA ILE A 90 2.61 1.53 4.83
C ILE A 90 3.67 1.78 5.91
N LEU A 91 3.25 1.71 7.17
CA LEU A 91 4.16 1.76 8.30
C LEU A 91 4.37 0.34 8.79
N TRP A 92 5.54 -0.20 8.54
CA TRP A 92 5.85 -1.58 8.86
C TRP A 92 7.34 -1.74 9.17
N ASN A 93 7.63 -2.53 10.16
CA ASN A 93 9.01 -2.84 10.57
C ASN A 93 9.85 -1.59 10.87
N GLY A 94 9.21 -0.58 11.47
CA GLY A 94 9.88 0.67 11.83
C GLY A 94 10.21 1.58 10.65
N LYS A 95 9.71 1.28 9.46
CA LYS A 95 9.98 2.03 8.24
C LYS A 95 8.68 2.41 7.55
N GLU A 96 8.77 3.38 6.68
CA GLU A 96 7.64 3.84 5.87
C GLU A 96 7.85 3.43 4.41
N TRP A 97 6.79 2.90 3.80
CA TRP A 97 6.82 2.35 2.45
C TRP A 97 5.69 2.98 1.64
N ARG A 98 5.99 3.46 0.45
CA ARG A 98 4.98 4.06 -0.43
C ARG A 98 4.51 3.04 -1.46
N VAL A 99 3.20 2.83 -1.52
CA VAL A 99 2.60 1.88 -2.47
C VAL A 99 2.77 2.42 -3.89
N VAL A 100 3.33 1.60 -4.78
CA VAL A 100 3.61 1.99 -6.16
C VAL A 100 2.89 1.11 -7.19
N ARG A 101 2.39 -0.04 -6.76
CA ARG A 101 1.66 -0.95 -7.67
C ARG A 101 0.68 -1.78 -6.85
N ILE A 102 -0.52 -1.95 -7.39
CA ILE A 102 -1.53 -2.82 -6.79
C ILE A 102 -2.06 -3.74 -7.88
N ARG A 103 -2.10 -5.03 -7.57
CA ARG A 103 -2.77 -6.02 -8.40
C ARG A 103 -3.91 -6.60 -7.59
N ASP A 104 -5.11 -6.42 -8.07
CA ASP A 104 -6.30 -6.81 -7.35
C ASP A 104 -6.77 -8.19 -7.81
N TRP A 105 -6.98 -9.06 -6.82
CA TRP A 105 -7.42 -10.43 -7.03
C TRP A 105 -8.80 -10.60 -6.38
N HIS A 106 -9.80 -9.90 -6.91
CA HIS A 106 -11.16 -9.90 -6.36
C HIS A 106 -11.71 -11.30 -6.13
N ALA A 107 -11.44 -12.23 -7.03
CA ALA A 107 -11.95 -13.61 -6.92
C ALA A 107 -11.44 -14.31 -5.66
N PHE A 108 -10.30 -13.87 -5.12
CA PHE A 108 -9.68 -14.44 -3.93
C PHE A 108 -9.76 -13.53 -2.72
N ARG A 109 -10.42 -12.38 -2.85
CA ARG A 109 -10.60 -11.39 -1.79
C ARG A 109 -9.30 -10.85 -1.20
N TYR A 110 -8.29 -10.65 -2.04
CA TYR A 110 -7.04 -10.02 -1.60
C TYR A 110 -6.44 -9.22 -2.74
N CYS A 111 -5.50 -8.37 -2.38
CA CYS A 111 -4.67 -7.67 -3.36
C CYS A 111 -3.20 -7.93 -3.07
N GLN A 112 -2.41 -7.86 -4.13
CA GLN A 112 -0.95 -7.86 -4.05
C GLN A 112 -0.48 -6.44 -4.32
N ALA A 113 0.28 -5.89 -3.39
CA ALA A 113 0.81 -4.54 -3.54
C ALA A 113 2.33 -4.56 -3.44
N LEU A 114 2.97 -3.68 -4.20
CA LEU A 114 4.40 -3.42 -4.08
C LEU A 114 4.56 -2.02 -3.52
N ALA A 115 5.43 -1.88 -2.52
CA ALA A 115 5.70 -0.61 -1.88
C ALA A 115 7.20 -0.41 -1.74
N VAL A 116 7.67 0.79 -2.07
CA VAL A 116 9.08 1.14 -2.03
C VAL A 116 9.40 1.92 -0.77
N LEU A 117 10.62 1.75 -0.27
CA LEU A 117 11.07 2.44 0.93
C LEU A 117 11.07 3.95 0.72
N VAL A 118 10.43 4.65 1.65
CA VAL A 118 10.47 6.11 1.68
C VAL A 118 11.73 6.53 2.42
N ARG A 119 12.60 7.24 1.75
CA ARG A 119 13.82 7.80 2.33
C ARG A 119 13.57 9.26 2.63
N GLY A 120 13.62 9.58 3.90
CA GLY A 120 13.28 10.93 4.28
C GLY A 120 14.36 11.64 5.00
#